data_76c33cdeb638b1082482d31020a59a0e
#
_entry.id   76c33cdeb638b1082482d31020a59a0e
#
_cell.length_a   1.000
_cell.length_b   1.000
_cell.length_c   1.000
_cell.angle_alpha   90.00
_cell.angle_beta   90.00
_cell.angle_gamma   90.00
#
_symmetry.space_group_name_H-M   'P 1'
#
loop_
_entity.id
_entity.type
_entity.pdbx_description
1 polymer ?
#
loop_
_entity_poly.entity_id
_entity_poly.type
_entity_poly.pdbx_seq_one_letter_code
_entity_poly.pdbx_strand_id
1 'polypeptide(L)'
;MTVKELMTKAALRNRLSDSIESGYDDDELIAYFNDAIDFVWHVLIDNNYYEVIGDITFTQKETPTPSDWYKATNQAPLLLKNKGKTIECYGELPYTVRYYRRPQFVSTVNDELPWTNEAFSNILAQLTIVFAMSNHEFDMTVEQDFVEAIINYL
;
A
#
# COMPACT_ATOMS: atom_id res chain seq x y z
N MET A 1 7.78 -4.43 11.77
CA MET A 1 8.00 -5.82 11.29
C MET A 1 8.60 -5.78 9.90
N THR A 2 9.74 -6.42 9.71
CA THR A 2 10.37 -6.54 8.41
C THR A 2 9.71 -7.62 7.54
N VAL A 3 9.96 -7.57 6.23
CA VAL A 3 9.51 -8.62 5.30
C VAL A 3 10.05 -9.98 5.75
N LYS A 4 11.34 -10.07 6.15
CA LYS A 4 11.98 -11.30 6.61
C LYS A 4 11.30 -11.87 7.86
N GLU A 5 10.97 -11.03 8.82
CA GLU A 5 10.25 -11.46 10.04
C GLU A 5 8.87 -12.03 9.69
N LEU A 6 8.14 -11.37 8.78
CA LEU A 6 6.84 -11.87 8.34
C LEU A 6 6.98 -13.19 7.57
N MET A 7 7.95 -13.31 6.67
CA MET A 7 8.21 -14.56 5.95
C MET A 7 8.48 -15.72 6.88
N THR A 8 9.25 -15.49 7.94
CA THR A 8 9.56 -16.50 8.95
C THR A 8 8.34 -16.86 9.81
N LYS A 9 7.63 -15.84 10.32
CA LYS A 9 6.43 -16.01 11.15
C LYS A 9 5.33 -16.77 10.43
N ALA A 10 5.11 -16.47 9.16
CA ALA A 10 4.07 -17.11 8.34
C ALA A 10 4.52 -18.43 7.72
N ALA A 11 5.77 -18.87 7.93
CA ALA A 11 6.35 -20.04 7.25
C ALA A 11 6.15 -20.00 5.72
N LEU A 12 6.31 -18.81 5.13
CA LEU A 12 5.90 -18.52 3.77
C LEU A 12 6.61 -19.40 2.74
N ARG A 13 7.94 -19.61 2.90
CA ARG A 13 8.72 -20.46 1.99
C ARG A 13 8.24 -21.90 2.03
N ASN A 14 7.92 -22.45 3.20
CA ASN A 14 7.42 -23.82 3.34
C ASN A 14 6.04 -23.97 2.68
N ARG A 15 5.16 -22.99 2.86
CA ARG A 15 3.82 -22.99 2.26
C ARG A 15 3.87 -22.90 0.74
N LEU A 16 4.83 -22.16 0.19
CA LEU A 16 5.04 -22.05 -1.26
C LEU A 16 5.75 -23.28 -1.84
N SER A 17 6.75 -23.83 -1.13
CA SER A 17 7.51 -24.98 -1.60
C SER A 17 6.70 -26.28 -1.66
N ASP A 18 5.70 -26.45 -0.80
CA ASP A 18 4.78 -27.60 -0.84
C ASP A 18 3.89 -27.62 -2.09
N SER A 19 3.79 -26.49 -2.78
CA SER A 19 2.87 -26.31 -3.92
C SER A 19 3.59 -26.26 -5.26
N ILE A 20 4.93 -26.03 -5.29
CA ILE A 20 5.69 -25.73 -6.49
C ILE A 20 7.07 -26.37 -6.41
N GLU A 21 7.44 -27.16 -7.44
CA GLU A 21 8.71 -27.87 -7.51
C GLU A 21 9.96 -26.98 -7.58
N SER A 22 9.82 -25.72 -8.03
CA SER A 22 10.90 -24.74 -8.05
C SER A 22 10.64 -23.66 -6.99
N GLY A 23 11.52 -23.53 -6.02
CA GLY A 23 11.46 -22.46 -5.01
C GLY A 23 11.54 -21.08 -5.65
N TYR A 24 10.83 -20.10 -5.07
CA TYR A 24 10.98 -18.70 -5.43
C TYR A 24 12.27 -18.15 -4.84
N ASP A 25 12.99 -17.33 -5.61
CA ASP A 25 14.08 -16.52 -5.06
C ASP A 25 13.52 -15.29 -4.32
N ASP A 26 14.40 -14.54 -3.63
CA ASP A 26 13.99 -13.38 -2.85
C ASP A 26 13.41 -12.27 -3.72
N ASP A 27 13.94 -12.05 -4.92
CA ASP A 27 13.47 -11.01 -5.84
C ASP A 27 12.07 -11.32 -6.36
N GLU A 28 11.78 -12.57 -6.68
CA GLU A 28 10.43 -13.01 -7.08
C GLU A 28 9.43 -12.84 -5.94
N LEU A 29 9.81 -13.22 -4.72
CA LEU A 29 8.96 -13.05 -3.53
C LEU A 29 8.70 -11.57 -3.23
N ILE A 30 9.71 -10.70 -3.37
CA ILE A 30 9.56 -9.26 -3.21
C ILE A 30 8.56 -8.69 -4.22
N ALA A 31 8.59 -9.14 -5.46
CA ALA A 31 7.62 -8.71 -6.46
C ALA A 31 6.19 -9.05 -6.06
N TYR A 32 5.92 -10.28 -5.62
CA TYR A 32 4.60 -10.68 -5.14
C TYR A 32 4.19 -9.97 -3.84
N PHE A 33 5.15 -9.70 -2.95
CA PHE A 33 4.91 -8.88 -1.76
C PHE A 33 4.45 -7.48 -2.13
N ASN A 34 5.11 -6.85 -3.10
CA ASN A 34 4.75 -5.51 -3.55
C ASN A 34 3.37 -5.46 -4.22
N ASP A 35 3.01 -6.48 -4.98
CA ASP A 35 1.66 -6.59 -5.53
C ASP A 35 0.61 -6.73 -4.42
N ALA A 36 0.91 -7.49 -3.38
CA ALA A 36 0.04 -7.62 -2.22
C ALA A 36 -0.02 -6.30 -1.41
N ILE A 37 1.09 -5.59 -1.25
CA ILE A 37 1.13 -4.26 -0.64
C ILE A 37 0.23 -3.29 -1.41
N ASP A 38 0.35 -3.28 -2.74
CA ASP A 38 -0.47 -2.41 -3.59
C ASP A 38 -1.96 -2.68 -3.39
N PHE A 39 -2.36 -3.94 -3.38
CA PHE A 39 -3.75 -4.34 -3.14
C PHE A 39 -4.26 -3.85 -1.78
N VAL A 40 -3.55 -4.17 -0.69
CA VAL A 40 -3.95 -3.76 0.67
C VAL A 40 -3.98 -2.23 0.78
N TRP A 41 -2.98 -1.55 0.22
CA TRP A 41 -2.88 -0.09 0.27
C TRP A 41 -4.08 0.60 -0.36
N HIS A 42 -4.54 0.11 -1.52
CA HIS A 42 -5.71 0.67 -2.21
C HIS A 42 -7.01 0.43 -1.42
N VAL A 43 -7.17 -0.72 -0.78
CA VAL A 43 -8.31 -0.96 0.13
C VAL A 43 -8.28 0.02 1.31
N LEU A 44 -7.09 0.29 1.87
CA LEU A 44 -6.94 1.26 2.96
C LEU A 44 -7.27 2.69 2.50
N ILE A 45 -6.88 3.07 1.28
CA ILE A 45 -7.25 4.37 0.68
C ILE A 45 -8.77 4.46 0.55
N ASP A 46 -9.42 3.45 0.00
CA ASP A 46 -10.88 3.45 -0.22
C ASP A 46 -11.67 3.56 1.09
N ASN A 47 -11.07 3.15 2.20
CA ASN A 47 -11.66 3.23 3.54
C ASN A 47 -11.09 4.35 4.43
N ASN A 48 -10.32 5.28 3.87
CA ASN A 48 -9.74 6.43 4.57
C ASN A 48 -8.94 6.07 5.82
N TYR A 49 -8.17 4.99 5.75
CA TYR A 49 -7.34 4.58 6.88
C TYR A 49 -6.23 5.59 7.16
N TYR A 50 -6.02 5.95 8.43
CA TYR A 50 -5.16 7.08 8.81
C TYR A 50 -3.69 6.94 8.37
N GLU A 51 -3.14 5.73 8.29
CA GLU A 51 -1.73 5.52 7.90
C GLU A 51 -1.46 5.82 6.42
N VAL A 52 -2.50 5.78 5.56
CA VAL A 52 -2.36 6.11 4.13
C VAL A 52 -2.67 7.58 3.82
N ILE A 53 -2.91 8.39 4.85
CA ILE A 53 -3.25 9.81 4.72
C ILE A 53 -2.11 10.65 5.24
N GLY A 54 -1.73 11.68 4.48
CA GLY A 54 -0.80 12.72 4.88
C GLY A 54 -1.43 14.09 4.81
N ASP A 55 -0.81 15.06 5.46
CA ASP A 55 -1.20 16.46 5.41
C ASP A 55 -0.11 17.30 4.79
N ILE A 56 -0.50 18.27 3.96
CA ILE A 56 0.38 19.30 3.42
C ILE A 56 -0.22 20.67 3.69
N THR A 57 0.60 21.58 4.19
CA THR A 57 0.21 22.98 4.42
C THR A 57 0.82 23.87 3.36
N PHE A 58 -0.01 24.56 2.59
CA PHE A 58 0.40 25.55 1.62
C PHE A 58 0.58 26.89 2.33
N THR A 59 1.80 27.41 2.31
CA THR A 59 2.14 28.76 2.81
C THR A 59 2.34 29.76 1.69
N GLN A 60 2.40 29.26 0.46
CA GLN A 60 2.51 30.03 -0.78
C GLN A 60 1.67 29.34 -1.87
N LYS A 61 1.38 30.08 -2.94
CA LYS A 61 0.50 29.60 -4.01
C LYS A 61 1.00 28.31 -4.66
N GLU A 62 2.31 28.17 -4.85
CA GLU A 62 2.93 27.01 -5.49
C GLU A 62 3.87 26.32 -4.52
N THR A 63 3.71 25.02 -4.35
CA THR A 63 4.47 24.18 -3.41
C THR A 63 4.97 22.93 -4.13
N PRO A 64 6.21 22.47 -3.88
CA PRO A 64 6.69 21.21 -4.44
C PRO A 64 5.77 20.06 -4.06
N THR A 65 5.46 19.18 -5.02
CA THR A 65 4.67 17.98 -4.79
C THR A 65 5.41 17.05 -3.83
N PRO A 66 4.78 16.60 -2.72
CA PRO A 66 5.37 15.58 -1.86
C PRO A 66 5.71 14.32 -2.65
N SER A 67 6.82 13.66 -2.32
CA SER A 67 7.28 12.47 -3.02
C SER A 67 6.30 11.29 -2.92
N ASP A 68 5.52 11.24 -1.84
CA ASP A 68 4.50 10.23 -1.58
C ASP A 68 3.08 10.64 -1.99
N TRP A 69 2.94 11.74 -2.72
CA TRP A 69 1.64 12.23 -3.18
C TRP A 69 0.99 11.26 -4.18
N TYR A 70 -0.23 10.82 -3.88
CA TYR A 70 -1.07 10.10 -4.82
C TYR A 70 -2.19 10.98 -5.36
N LYS A 71 -3.08 11.44 -4.50
CA LYS A 71 -4.18 12.36 -4.83
C LYS A 71 -4.68 13.09 -3.58
N ALA A 72 -5.27 14.27 -3.76
CA ALA A 72 -5.97 14.94 -2.67
C ALA A 72 -7.20 14.14 -2.22
N THR A 73 -7.53 14.21 -0.94
CA THR A 73 -8.82 13.75 -0.45
C THR A 73 -9.93 14.69 -0.95
N ASN A 74 -11.20 14.28 -0.84
CA ASN A 74 -12.34 15.02 -1.41
C ASN A 74 -12.67 16.36 -0.74
N GLN A 75 -11.75 16.96 0.04
CA GLN A 75 -12.04 18.15 0.82
C GLN A 75 -12.14 19.45 0.01
N ALA A 76 -11.36 19.57 -1.09
CA ALA A 76 -11.36 20.79 -1.88
C ALA A 76 -10.78 20.57 -3.29
N PRO A 77 -11.41 19.77 -4.18
CA PRO A 77 -10.82 19.38 -5.45
C PRO A 77 -10.61 20.55 -6.41
N LEU A 78 -11.37 21.64 -6.27
CA LEU A 78 -11.29 22.82 -7.15
C LEU A 78 -10.24 23.85 -6.71
N LEU A 79 -9.69 23.72 -5.49
CA LEU A 79 -8.70 24.66 -4.96
C LEU A 79 -7.25 24.26 -5.24
N LEU A 80 -7.04 23.07 -5.81
CA LEU A 80 -5.70 22.56 -6.10
C LEU A 80 -5.56 22.26 -7.60
N LYS A 81 -4.41 22.66 -8.16
CA LYS A 81 -4.01 22.27 -9.50
C LYS A 81 -2.68 21.53 -9.44
N ASN A 82 -2.71 20.25 -9.76
CA ASN A 82 -1.51 19.42 -9.82
C ASN A 82 -0.80 19.63 -11.16
N LYS A 83 0.43 20.15 -11.11
CA LYS A 83 1.30 20.34 -12.27
C LYS A 83 2.39 19.28 -12.39
N GLY A 84 2.31 18.19 -11.61
CA GLY A 84 3.32 17.15 -11.56
C GLY A 84 4.40 17.44 -10.52
N LYS A 85 5.37 18.30 -10.82
CA LYS A 85 6.44 18.65 -9.87
C LYS A 85 6.01 19.59 -8.77
N THR A 86 4.98 20.38 -9.01
CA THR A 86 4.42 21.35 -8.06
C THR A 86 2.90 21.25 -8.02
N ILE A 87 2.33 21.76 -6.94
CA ILE A 87 0.88 21.89 -6.75
C ILE A 87 0.58 23.35 -6.50
N GLU A 88 -0.35 23.94 -7.27
CA GLU A 88 -0.88 25.29 -7.02
C GLU A 88 -2.10 25.20 -6.12
N CYS A 89 -2.15 26.07 -5.10
CA CYS A 89 -3.28 26.24 -4.22
C CYS A 89 -3.97 27.58 -4.52
N TYR A 90 -5.26 27.53 -4.82
CA TYR A 90 -6.11 28.70 -5.04
C TYR A 90 -6.93 29.08 -3.81
N GLY A 91 -6.75 28.38 -2.71
CA GLY A 91 -7.37 28.69 -1.42
C GLY A 91 -6.69 29.84 -0.69
N GLU A 92 -7.32 30.30 0.39
CA GLU A 92 -6.74 31.29 1.28
C GLU A 92 -5.57 30.70 2.07
N LEU A 93 -4.41 31.33 1.99
CA LEU A 93 -3.18 30.83 2.65
C LEU A 93 -3.06 31.37 4.10
N PRO A 94 -2.53 30.56 5.05
CA PRO A 94 -2.10 29.15 4.90
C PRO A 94 -3.28 28.19 4.76
N TYR A 95 -3.13 27.19 3.94
CA TYR A 95 -4.17 26.21 3.65
C TYR A 95 -3.64 24.78 3.82
N THR A 96 -4.27 23.99 4.69
CA THR A 96 -3.88 22.59 4.94
C THR A 96 -4.81 21.64 4.20
N VAL A 97 -4.24 20.71 3.46
CA VAL A 97 -4.96 19.71 2.67
C VAL A 97 -4.50 18.33 3.07
N ARG A 98 -5.46 17.42 3.20
CA ARG A 98 -5.19 16.00 3.32
C ARG A 98 -5.05 15.37 1.94
N TYR A 99 -4.11 14.46 1.84
CA TYR A 99 -3.88 13.71 0.61
C TYR A 99 -3.65 12.24 0.92
N TYR A 100 -3.95 11.38 -0.07
CA TYR A 100 -3.60 9.97 -0.01
C TYR A 100 -2.15 9.79 -0.45
N ARG A 101 -1.43 8.98 0.32
CA ARG A 101 -0.05 8.62 0.01
C ARG A 101 0.01 7.51 -1.02
N ARG A 102 1.09 7.48 -1.80
CA ARG A 102 1.40 6.34 -2.65
C ARG A 102 1.81 5.14 -1.82
N PRO A 103 1.57 3.91 -2.32
CA PRO A 103 2.07 2.71 -1.68
C PRO A 103 3.59 2.79 -1.45
N GLN A 104 4.02 2.35 -0.27
CA GLN A 104 5.43 2.25 0.07
C GLN A 104 5.88 0.81 -0.19
N PHE A 105 6.50 0.59 -1.34
CA PHE A 105 7.00 -0.72 -1.72
C PHE A 105 8.30 -1.07 -1.00
N VAL A 106 8.57 -2.38 -0.87
CA VAL A 106 9.80 -2.90 -0.30
C VAL A 106 10.75 -3.31 -1.43
N SER A 107 12.05 -3.17 -1.18
CA SER A 107 13.10 -3.53 -2.14
C SER A 107 13.90 -4.75 -1.70
N THR A 108 13.98 -4.97 -0.39
CA THR A 108 14.72 -6.09 0.21
C THR A 108 13.92 -6.76 1.32
N VAL A 109 14.30 -7.98 1.68
CA VAL A 109 13.68 -8.70 2.80
C VAL A 109 13.92 -8.06 4.16
N ASN A 110 14.88 -7.14 4.26
CA ASN A 110 15.19 -6.42 5.49
C ASN A 110 14.37 -5.12 5.65
N ASP A 111 13.62 -4.73 4.64
CA ASP A 111 12.79 -3.52 4.69
C ASP A 111 11.60 -3.71 5.62
N GLU A 112 11.21 -2.62 6.29
CA GLU A 112 10.01 -2.58 7.13
C GLU A 112 8.74 -2.57 6.25
N LEU A 113 7.69 -3.21 6.76
CA LEU A 113 6.38 -3.13 6.17
C LEU A 113 5.76 -1.73 6.36
N PRO A 114 4.92 -1.27 5.42
CA PRO A 114 4.48 0.13 5.38
C PRO A 114 3.41 0.51 6.43
N TRP A 115 2.94 -0.43 7.24
CA TRP A 115 1.93 -0.19 8.29
C TRP A 115 2.33 -0.82 9.62
N THR A 116 1.71 -0.34 10.69
CA THR A 116 1.97 -0.79 12.05
C THR A 116 1.03 -1.91 12.51
N ASN A 117 -0.16 -2.02 11.91
CA ASN A 117 -1.14 -3.03 12.31
C ASN A 117 -0.73 -4.43 11.81
N GLU A 118 -0.41 -5.33 12.74
CA GLU A 118 0.01 -6.70 12.42
C GLU A 118 -1.08 -7.52 11.71
N ALA A 119 -2.36 -7.19 11.87
CA ALA A 119 -3.43 -7.87 11.15
C ALA A 119 -3.27 -7.72 9.63
N PHE A 120 -2.87 -6.53 9.15
CA PHE A 120 -2.59 -6.30 7.74
C PHE A 120 -1.37 -7.09 7.25
N SER A 121 -0.37 -7.27 8.12
CA SER A 121 0.81 -8.08 7.80
C SER A 121 0.45 -9.56 7.60
N ASN A 122 -0.46 -10.09 8.40
CA ASN A 122 -0.95 -11.46 8.23
C ASN A 122 -1.75 -11.63 6.93
N ILE A 123 -2.60 -10.65 6.61
CA ILE A 123 -3.34 -10.63 5.33
C ILE A 123 -2.36 -10.52 4.15
N LEU A 124 -1.34 -9.68 4.28
CA LEU A 124 -0.29 -9.54 3.28
C LEU A 124 0.40 -10.86 2.96
N ALA A 125 0.75 -11.65 3.98
CA ALA A 125 1.35 -12.96 3.78
C ALA A 125 0.43 -13.91 3.00
N GLN A 126 -0.85 -13.93 3.33
CA GLN A 126 -1.84 -14.75 2.61
C GLN A 126 -2.01 -14.30 1.16
N LEU A 127 -2.12 -13.00 0.91
CA LEU A 127 -2.19 -12.43 -0.43
C LEU A 127 -0.95 -12.75 -1.26
N THR A 128 0.23 -12.65 -0.66
CA THR A 128 1.49 -12.98 -1.35
C THR A 128 1.49 -14.43 -1.84
N ILE A 129 1.00 -15.36 -1.02
CA ILE A 129 0.85 -16.77 -1.41
C ILE A 129 -0.14 -16.91 -2.57
N VAL A 130 -1.29 -16.25 -2.49
CA VAL A 130 -2.30 -16.30 -3.55
C VAL A 130 -1.75 -15.75 -4.86
N PHE A 131 -1.08 -14.60 -4.84
CA PHE A 131 -0.47 -14.03 -6.04
C PHE A 131 0.64 -14.93 -6.62
N ALA A 132 1.50 -15.48 -5.77
CA ALA A 132 2.57 -16.38 -6.21
C ALA A 132 2.04 -17.66 -6.85
N MET A 133 0.99 -18.26 -6.29
CA MET A 133 0.40 -19.52 -6.77
C MET A 133 -0.46 -19.33 -8.02
N SER A 134 -1.09 -18.18 -8.20
CA SER A 134 -2.03 -17.90 -9.28
C SER A 134 -1.45 -17.05 -10.42
N ASN A 135 -0.20 -16.63 -10.35
CA ASN A 135 0.42 -15.66 -11.28
C ASN A 135 -0.45 -14.41 -11.48
N HIS A 136 -0.99 -13.85 -10.38
CA HIS A 136 -1.93 -12.73 -10.37
C HIS A 136 -3.34 -13.04 -10.92
N GLU A 137 -3.62 -14.27 -11.28
CA GLU A 137 -4.95 -14.71 -11.70
C GLU A 137 -5.70 -15.31 -10.51
N PHE A 138 -6.58 -14.53 -9.89
CA PHE A 138 -7.55 -15.03 -8.93
C PHE A 138 -8.92 -14.40 -9.21
N ASP A 139 -9.98 -15.14 -8.87
CA ASP A 139 -11.32 -14.69 -9.18
C ASP A 139 -11.81 -13.55 -8.25
N MET A 140 -12.89 -12.89 -8.66
CA MET A 140 -13.47 -11.77 -7.92
C MET A 140 -13.96 -12.15 -6.51
N THR A 141 -14.31 -13.42 -6.29
CA THR A 141 -14.75 -13.90 -4.97
C THR A 141 -13.60 -13.88 -3.98
N VAL A 142 -12.42 -14.37 -4.39
CA VAL A 142 -11.22 -14.35 -3.55
C VAL A 142 -10.78 -12.90 -3.27
N GLU A 143 -10.82 -12.04 -4.26
CA GLU A 143 -10.54 -10.61 -4.09
C GLU A 143 -11.45 -9.97 -3.05
N GLN A 144 -12.76 -10.23 -3.13
CA GLN A 144 -13.73 -9.69 -2.19
C GLN A 144 -13.51 -10.21 -0.77
N ASP A 145 -13.15 -11.47 -0.60
CA ASP A 145 -12.85 -12.06 0.72
C ASP A 145 -11.68 -11.33 1.38
N PHE A 146 -10.64 -10.98 0.64
CA PHE A 146 -9.52 -10.20 1.15
C PHE A 146 -9.90 -8.76 1.48
N VAL A 147 -10.71 -8.11 0.66
CA VAL A 147 -11.24 -6.77 0.94
C VAL A 147 -12.01 -6.76 2.25
N GLU A 148 -12.93 -7.71 2.44
CA GLU A 148 -13.70 -7.84 3.68
C GLU A 148 -12.82 -8.12 4.89
N ALA A 149 -11.79 -8.98 4.74
CA ALA A 149 -10.84 -9.26 5.81
C ALA A 149 -10.07 -8.00 6.23
N ILE A 150 -9.64 -7.16 5.29
CA ILE A 150 -8.98 -5.89 5.58
C ILE A 150 -9.93 -4.93 6.30
N ILE A 151 -11.15 -4.78 5.80
CA ILE A 151 -12.15 -3.87 6.38
C ILE A 151 -12.48 -4.26 7.82
N ASN A 152 -12.51 -5.53 8.16
CA ASN A 152 -12.78 -5.99 9.52
C ASN A 152 -11.74 -5.54 10.56
N TYR A 153 -10.56 -5.09 10.14
CA TYR A 153 -9.51 -4.59 11.02
C TYR A 153 -9.36 -3.05 11.01
N LEU A 154 -10.23 -2.37 10.31
CA LEU A 154 -10.30 -0.89 10.31
C LEU A 154 -11.16 -0.37 11.51
#